data_cf8dfdb780fb0f718990d55f61e7ea7b
#
_entry.id   cf8dfdb780fb0f718990d55f61e7ea7b
#
_cell.length_a   1.000
_cell.length_b   1.000
_cell.length_c   1.000
_cell.angle_alpha   90.00
_cell.angle_beta   90.00
_cell.angle_gamma   90.00
#
_symmetry.space_group_name_H-M   'P 1'
#
loop_
_entity.id
_entity.type
_entity.pdbx_description
1 polymer ?
#
loop_
_entity_poly.entity_id
_entity_poly.type
_entity_poly.pdbx_seq_one_letter_code
_entity_poly.pdbx_strand_id
1 'polypeptide(L)'
;MGVLNLFFPQVCPVCGVLLVGGESHICLRCLSDLPLSYFWSWRDNPAEVLIRERIELVAAASLMFYRRESRWRSVIHKFKYSSQISLGRYLSKILGKRMADSQAFSGVDLIVPVPLHPIKRWMRGFNQASVIAEILSAELGKPLVEGALVRSRYSSTQTTKDKRSRQRGVKGAFSLREPHRFRGMHILLVDDVLTTGATIEACGLEILKAEGVRLSVATLAFVE
;
A
#
# COMPACT_ATOMS: atom_id res chain seq x y z
N MET A 1 -22.02 -26.65 0.36
CA MET A 1 -21.44 -26.26 -0.95
C MET A 1 -22.58 -25.97 -1.89
N GLY A 2 -22.75 -24.74 -2.38
CA GLY A 2 -23.87 -24.38 -3.27
C GLY A 2 -23.61 -24.88 -4.69
N VAL A 3 -24.67 -25.21 -5.43
CA VAL A 3 -24.65 -25.65 -6.84
C VAL A 3 -23.86 -24.67 -7.75
N LEU A 4 -23.80 -23.40 -7.39
CA LEU A 4 -23.00 -22.36 -8.08
C LEU A 4 -21.48 -22.64 -8.06
N ASN A 5 -20.95 -23.29 -7.02
CA ASN A 5 -19.51 -23.61 -6.96
C ASN A 5 -19.10 -24.72 -7.93
N LEU A 6 -20.09 -25.51 -8.44
CA LEU A 6 -19.84 -26.53 -9.45
C LEU A 6 -19.56 -25.90 -10.82
N PHE A 7 -20.21 -24.76 -11.13
CA PHE A 7 -20.04 -24.06 -12.42
C PHE A 7 -19.01 -22.93 -12.37
N PHE A 8 -18.77 -22.35 -11.19
CA PHE A 8 -17.80 -21.28 -10.96
C PHE A 8 -16.90 -21.62 -9.76
N PRO A 9 -15.98 -22.58 -9.91
CA PRO A 9 -15.12 -22.99 -8.83
C PRO A 9 -14.20 -21.86 -8.41
N GLN A 10 -14.11 -21.62 -7.10
CA GLN A 10 -13.14 -20.68 -6.56
C GLN A 10 -11.75 -21.32 -6.54
N VAL A 11 -10.80 -20.69 -7.20
CA VAL A 11 -9.43 -21.18 -7.28
C VAL A 11 -8.48 -20.24 -6.53
N CYS A 12 -7.47 -20.84 -5.91
CA CYS A 12 -6.39 -20.06 -5.27
C CYS A 12 -5.67 -19.19 -6.31
N PRO A 13 -5.61 -17.86 -6.13
CA PRO A 13 -4.98 -16.97 -7.10
C PRO A 13 -3.46 -17.13 -7.21
N VAL A 14 -2.83 -17.85 -6.26
CA VAL A 14 -1.39 -18.11 -6.22
C VAL A 14 -1.01 -19.36 -6.99
N CYS A 15 -1.70 -20.50 -6.72
CA CYS A 15 -1.33 -21.82 -7.28
C CYS A 15 -2.36 -22.42 -8.23
N GLY A 16 -3.55 -21.82 -8.36
CA GLY A 16 -4.62 -22.32 -9.25
C GLY A 16 -5.42 -23.52 -8.72
N VAL A 17 -5.10 -24.07 -7.54
CA VAL A 17 -5.84 -25.21 -6.94
C VAL A 17 -7.21 -24.73 -6.47
N LEU A 18 -8.22 -25.60 -6.56
CA LEU A 18 -9.55 -25.36 -6.02
C LEU A 18 -9.49 -25.09 -4.51
N LEU A 19 -10.18 -24.04 -4.08
CA LEU A 19 -10.35 -23.76 -2.65
C LEU A 19 -11.33 -24.75 -2.05
N VAL A 20 -10.96 -25.38 -0.93
CA VAL A 20 -11.78 -26.34 -0.20
C VAL A 20 -12.47 -25.70 1.00
N GLY A 21 -13.35 -26.44 1.67
CA GLY A 21 -14.15 -25.90 2.77
C GLY A 21 -13.30 -25.17 3.83
N GLY A 22 -13.66 -23.93 4.14
CA GLY A 22 -12.93 -23.05 5.08
C GLY A 22 -11.89 -22.13 4.44
N GLU A 23 -11.50 -22.37 3.19
CA GLU A 23 -10.62 -21.49 2.43
C GLU A 23 -11.45 -20.45 1.65
N SER A 24 -11.11 -19.17 1.76
CA SER A 24 -11.92 -18.10 1.15
C SER A 24 -11.21 -17.32 0.05
N HIS A 25 -9.92 -17.08 0.17
CA HIS A 25 -9.17 -16.22 -0.74
C HIS A 25 -7.86 -16.85 -1.24
N ILE A 26 -7.19 -17.62 -0.41
CA ILE A 26 -5.92 -18.28 -0.66
C ILE A 26 -6.00 -19.65 0.00
N CYS A 27 -5.49 -20.71 -0.63
CA CYS A 27 -5.44 -22.03 -0.01
C CYS A 27 -4.44 -22.04 1.15
N LEU A 28 -4.67 -22.93 2.13
CA LEU A 28 -3.84 -23.02 3.34
C LEU A 28 -2.35 -23.22 3.02
N ARG A 29 -2.05 -24.05 2.02
CA ARG A 29 -0.67 -24.27 1.57
C ARG A 29 -0.01 -22.97 1.09
N CYS A 30 -0.70 -22.18 0.26
CA CYS A 30 -0.15 -20.90 -0.17
C CYS A 30 -0.10 -19.87 0.94
N LEU A 31 -1.05 -19.90 1.86
CA LEU A 31 -1.06 -19.00 3.01
C LEU A 31 0.13 -19.29 3.95
N SER A 32 0.49 -20.56 4.16
CA SER A 32 1.69 -20.94 4.94
C SER A 32 2.99 -20.55 4.25
N ASP A 33 3.00 -20.51 2.91
CA ASP A 33 4.14 -20.09 2.08
C ASP A 33 4.16 -18.57 1.80
N LEU A 34 3.34 -17.77 2.48
CA LEU A 34 3.32 -16.32 2.30
C LEU A 34 4.70 -15.73 2.66
N PRO A 35 5.41 -15.06 1.73
CA PRO A 35 6.75 -14.55 1.97
C PRO A 35 6.70 -13.29 2.84
N LEU A 36 6.34 -13.45 4.10
CA LEU A 36 6.19 -12.36 5.07
C LEU A 36 7.52 -11.63 5.23
N SER A 37 7.47 -10.30 5.26
CA SER A 37 8.67 -9.47 5.47
C SER A 37 9.03 -9.30 6.94
N TYR A 38 8.02 -9.37 7.83
CA TYR A 38 8.13 -9.07 9.26
C TYR A 38 8.60 -7.63 9.58
N PHE A 39 8.53 -6.68 8.63
CA PHE A 39 9.01 -5.30 8.80
C PHE A 39 8.30 -4.53 9.93
N TRP A 40 7.12 -4.97 10.35
CA TRP A 40 6.43 -4.40 11.52
C TRP A 40 7.09 -4.74 12.86
N SER A 41 8.03 -5.68 12.92
CA SER A 41 8.62 -6.20 14.15
C SER A 41 10.09 -5.80 14.38
N TRP A 42 10.76 -5.19 13.41
CA TRP A 42 12.16 -4.80 13.53
C TRP A 42 12.45 -3.46 12.86
N ARG A 43 13.32 -2.68 13.49
CA ARG A 43 13.77 -1.37 13.00
C ARG A 43 14.88 -1.51 11.98
N ASP A 44 15.07 -0.44 11.19
CA ASP A 44 16.08 -0.38 10.13
C ASP A 44 15.91 -1.52 9.11
N ASN A 45 14.65 -1.91 8.92
CA ASN A 45 14.29 -2.87 7.89
C ASN A 45 14.53 -2.26 6.48
N PRO A 46 14.65 -3.09 5.43
CA PRO A 46 14.95 -2.62 4.08
C PRO A 46 14.02 -1.52 3.55
N ALA A 47 12.74 -1.53 3.93
CA ALA A 47 11.80 -0.49 3.52
C ALA A 47 12.09 0.85 4.21
N GLU A 48 12.44 0.82 5.51
CA GLU A 48 12.85 2.02 6.25
C GLU A 48 14.14 2.61 5.69
N VAL A 49 15.16 1.77 5.46
CA VAL A 49 16.44 2.21 4.87
C VAL A 49 16.21 2.88 3.53
N LEU A 50 15.48 2.24 2.62
CA LEU A 50 15.18 2.79 1.30
C LEU A 50 14.48 4.15 1.36
N ILE A 51 13.54 4.34 2.30
CA ILE A 51 12.78 5.58 2.41
C ILE A 51 13.57 6.66 3.14
N ARG A 52 14.31 6.31 4.22
CA ARG A 52 15.13 7.26 5.00
C ARG A 52 16.26 7.90 4.21
N GLU A 53 16.75 7.25 3.16
CA GLU A 53 17.70 7.89 2.21
C GLU A 53 17.12 9.12 1.51
N ARG A 54 15.78 9.34 1.58
CA ARG A 54 15.07 10.35 0.80
C ARG A 54 14.26 11.33 1.64
N ILE A 55 13.64 10.85 2.72
CA ILE A 55 12.76 11.62 3.60
C ILE A 55 12.85 11.12 5.04
N GLU A 56 12.52 11.99 5.99
CA GLU A 56 12.37 11.59 7.39
C GLU A 56 11.23 10.58 7.57
N LEU A 57 11.48 9.52 8.34
CA LEU A 57 10.56 8.43 8.55
C LEU A 57 10.68 7.87 9.97
N VAL A 58 9.53 7.62 10.60
CA VAL A 58 9.46 6.94 11.91
C VAL A 58 9.58 5.44 11.73
N ALA A 59 8.71 4.83 10.91
CA ALA A 59 8.67 3.39 10.66
C ALA A 59 8.12 3.06 9.27
N ALA A 60 8.48 1.90 8.73
CA ALA A 60 7.84 1.33 7.54
C ALA A 60 7.50 -0.14 7.74
N ALA A 61 6.32 -0.55 7.27
CA ALA A 61 5.90 -1.94 7.20
C ALA A 61 5.47 -2.32 5.79
N SER A 62 5.82 -3.53 5.40
CA SER A 62 5.26 -4.21 4.22
C SER A 62 4.80 -5.60 4.64
N LEU A 63 3.70 -6.10 4.07
CA LEU A 63 3.24 -7.44 4.44
C LEU A 63 4.23 -8.51 3.97
N MET A 64 4.65 -8.41 2.70
CA MET A 64 5.42 -9.47 2.06
C MET A 64 6.50 -8.95 1.12
N PHE A 65 7.50 -9.78 0.90
CA PHE A 65 8.45 -9.61 -0.18
C PHE A 65 7.80 -9.91 -1.54
N TYR A 66 8.14 -9.11 -2.53
CA TYR A 66 7.68 -9.25 -3.89
C TYR A 66 8.86 -9.39 -4.85
N ARG A 67 8.99 -10.58 -5.44
CA ARG A 67 9.94 -10.85 -6.52
C ARG A 67 9.19 -11.01 -7.83
N ARG A 68 9.76 -10.51 -8.92
CA ARG A 68 9.10 -10.56 -10.26
C ARG A 68 8.80 -11.98 -10.73
N GLU A 69 9.61 -12.95 -10.33
CA GLU A 69 9.49 -14.37 -10.67
C GLU A 69 8.64 -15.18 -9.68
N SER A 70 8.22 -14.54 -8.58
CA SER A 70 7.41 -15.20 -7.57
C SER A 70 5.98 -15.45 -8.08
N ARG A 71 5.41 -16.61 -7.72
CA ARG A 71 3.97 -16.92 -7.90
C ARG A 71 3.06 -15.86 -7.25
N TRP A 72 3.54 -15.14 -6.23
CA TRP A 72 2.82 -14.07 -5.55
C TRP A 72 2.65 -12.80 -6.40
N ARG A 73 3.38 -12.71 -7.53
CA ARG A 73 3.18 -11.64 -8.52
C ARG A 73 1.73 -11.58 -9.00
N SER A 74 1.10 -12.75 -9.21
CA SER A 74 -0.29 -12.85 -9.67
C SER A 74 -1.26 -12.21 -8.69
N VAL A 75 -1.01 -12.30 -7.38
CA VAL A 75 -1.84 -11.76 -6.30
C VAL A 75 -1.87 -10.23 -6.37
N ILE A 76 -0.69 -9.60 -6.38
CA ILE A 76 -0.59 -8.13 -6.47
C ILE A 76 -1.15 -7.62 -7.80
N HIS A 77 -0.93 -8.35 -8.90
CA HIS A 77 -1.48 -7.99 -10.19
C HIS A 77 -3.02 -8.10 -10.21
N LYS A 78 -3.58 -9.19 -9.68
CA LYS A 78 -5.03 -9.40 -9.61
C LYS A 78 -5.71 -8.38 -8.70
N PHE A 79 -5.08 -7.96 -7.61
CA PHE A 79 -5.60 -6.91 -6.74
C PHE A 79 -5.73 -5.55 -7.46
N LYS A 80 -4.97 -5.31 -8.52
CA LYS A 80 -5.08 -4.07 -9.32
C LYS A 80 -6.36 -4.02 -10.18
N TYR A 81 -7.08 -5.14 -10.29
CA TYR A 81 -8.30 -5.24 -11.07
C TYR A 81 -9.49 -5.57 -10.15
N SER A 82 -10.65 -4.97 -10.42
CA SER A 82 -11.86 -4.96 -9.56
C SER A 82 -12.37 -6.35 -9.12
N SER A 83 -12.03 -7.41 -9.83
CA SER A 83 -12.46 -8.79 -9.51
C SER A 83 -11.82 -9.37 -8.24
N GLN A 84 -10.80 -8.71 -7.65
CA GLN A 84 -10.01 -9.27 -6.54
C GLN A 84 -9.84 -8.29 -5.35
N ILE A 85 -10.78 -7.36 -5.17
CA ILE A 85 -10.75 -6.42 -4.02
C ILE A 85 -10.77 -7.18 -2.69
N SER A 86 -11.55 -8.27 -2.60
CA SER A 86 -11.65 -9.11 -1.40
C SER A 86 -10.31 -9.72 -0.99
N LEU A 87 -9.48 -10.10 -1.98
CA LEU A 87 -8.12 -10.60 -1.73
C LEU A 87 -7.22 -9.49 -1.13
N GLY A 88 -7.28 -8.28 -1.69
CA GLY A 88 -6.57 -7.13 -1.14
C GLY A 88 -6.99 -6.82 0.30
N ARG A 89 -8.30 -6.81 0.59
CA ARG A 89 -8.85 -6.66 1.94
C ARG A 89 -8.35 -7.74 2.90
N TYR A 90 -8.31 -9.00 2.46
CA TYR A 90 -7.82 -10.13 3.25
C TYR A 90 -6.34 -9.95 3.63
N LEU A 91 -5.48 -9.62 2.67
CA LEU A 91 -4.05 -9.38 2.92
C LEU A 91 -3.83 -8.14 3.81
N SER A 92 -4.61 -7.08 3.58
CA SER A 92 -4.55 -5.87 4.43
C SER A 92 -4.92 -6.15 5.88
N LYS A 93 -5.89 -7.07 6.10
CA LYS A 93 -6.27 -7.49 7.45
C LYS A 93 -5.14 -8.23 8.16
N ILE A 94 -4.39 -9.08 7.43
CA ILE A 94 -3.21 -9.74 8.00
C ILE A 94 -2.17 -8.71 8.41
N LEU A 95 -1.86 -7.73 7.54
CA LEU A 95 -0.93 -6.64 7.85
C LEU A 95 -1.41 -5.81 9.05
N GLY A 96 -2.68 -5.39 9.04
CA GLY A 96 -3.26 -4.53 10.08
C GLY A 96 -3.16 -5.15 11.47
N LYS A 97 -3.49 -6.45 11.60
CA LYS A 97 -3.34 -7.18 12.87
C LYS A 97 -1.90 -7.18 13.36
N ARG A 98 -0.93 -7.42 12.48
CA ARG A 98 0.50 -7.40 12.82
C ARG A 98 0.99 -6.02 13.23
N MET A 99 0.48 -4.96 12.57
CA MET A 99 0.82 -3.58 12.91
C MET A 99 0.16 -3.12 14.21
N ALA A 100 -1.04 -3.60 14.54
CA ALA A 100 -1.73 -3.29 15.79
C ALA A 100 -0.94 -3.75 17.03
N ASP A 101 -0.25 -4.89 16.90
CA ASP A 101 0.60 -5.44 17.95
C ASP A 101 2.01 -4.78 18.00
N SER A 102 2.32 -3.89 17.04
CA SER A 102 3.64 -3.29 16.91
C SER A 102 3.73 -1.93 17.55
N GLN A 103 4.65 -1.75 18.50
CA GLN A 103 4.91 -0.45 19.13
C GLN A 103 5.36 0.63 18.15
N ALA A 104 5.97 0.26 17.03
CA ALA A 104 6.43 1.22 16.02
C ALA A 104 5.28 2.04 15.41
N PHE A 105 4.06 1.52 15.43
CA PHE A 105 2.86 2.15 14.86
C PHE A 105 1.85 2.63 15.92
N SER A 106 2.10 2.41 17.21
CA SER A 106 1.18 2.79 18.30
C SER A 106 0.88 4.29 18.34
N GLY A 107 1.88 5.11 17.99
CA GLY A 107 1.76 6.57 17.97
C GLY A 107 1.13 7.16 16.70
N VAL A 108 0.62 6.36 15.77
CA VAL A 108 -0.09 6.84 14.56
C VAL A 108 -1.39 7.52 14.97
N ASP A 109 -1.64 8.72 14.45
CA ASP A 109 -2.86 9.49 14.73
C ASP A 109 -3.91 9.30 13.65
N LEU A 110 -3.49 9.22 12.37
CA LEU A 110 -4.40 9.06 11.24
C LEU A 110 -3.72 8.36 10.04
N ILE A 111 -4.55 7.90 9.12
CA ILE A 111 -4.14 7.13 7.94
C ILE A 111 -4.50 7.89 6.67
N VAL A 112 -3.54 8.00 5.75
CA VAL A 112 -3.71 8.69 4.47
C VAL A 112 -3.31 7.75 3.33
N PRO A 113 -4.21 7.44 2.39
CA PRO A 113 -3.86 6.66 1.21
C PRO A 113 -3.15 7.52 0.16
N VAL A 114 -2.17 6.94 -0.52
CA VAL A 114 -1.57 7.52 -1.73
C VAL A 114 -2.64 7.68 -2.81
N PRO A 115 -2.83 8.88 -3.38
CA PRO A 115 -3.86 9.10 -4.39
C PRO A 115 -3.45 8.48 -5.73
N LEU A 116 -4.37 7.71 -6.31
CA LEU A 116 -4.20 7.14 -7.65
C LEU A 116 -4.40 8.22 -8.73
N HIS A 117 -3.65 8.10 -9.83
CA HIS A 117 -3.85 8.98 -10.98
C HIS A 117 -5.30 8.88 -11.51
N PRO A 118 -5.99 9.99 -11.85
CA PRO A 118 -7.40 9.98 -12.25
C PRO A 118 -7.70 8.98 -13.39
N ILE A 119 -6.87 8.92 -14.42
CA ILE A 119 -7.03 7.96 -15.54
C ILE A 119 -6.95 6.52 -15.03
N LYS A 120 -5.98 6.21 -14.14
CA LYS A 120 -5.86 4.86 -13.57
C LYS A 120 -7.04 4.52 -12.66
N ARG A 121 -7.58 5.52 -11.92
CA ARG A 121 -8.78 5.36 -11.10
C ARG A 121 -10.00 5.05 -11.96
N TRP A 122 -10.14 5.76 -13.09
CA TRP A 122 -11.20 5.48 -14.05
C TRP A 122 -11.08 4.08 -14.66
N MET A 123 -9.88 3.66 -15.08
CA MET A 123 -9.63 2.32 -15.67
C MET A 123 -9.81 1.18 -14.67
N ARG A 124 -9.51 1.40 -13.38
CA ARG A 124 -9.54 0.35 -12.33
C ARG A 124 -10.83 0.35 -11.52
N GLY A 125 -11.59 1.45 -11.54
CA GLY A 125 -12.79 1.65 -10.75
C GLY A 125 -12.55 1.99 -9.28
N PHE A 126 -11.34 1.76 -8.73
CA PHE A 126 -10.99 1.99 -7.32
C PHE A 126 -9.51 2.34 -7.14
N ASN A 127 -9.19 2.84 -5.92
CA ASN A 127 -7.83 3.09 -5.48
C ASN A 127 -7.40 1.96 -4.52
N GLN A 128 -6.35 1.22 -4.88
CA GLN A 128 -5.81 0.12 -4.07
C GLN A 128 -5.36 0.60 -2.69
N ALA A 129 -4.66 1.74 -2.65
CA ALA A 129 -4.20 2.33 -1.40
C ALA A 129 -5.37 2.70 -0.47
N SER A 130 -6.52 3.18 -1.02
CA SER A 130 -7.73 3.44 -0.23
C SER A 130 -8.31 2.17 0.38
N VAL A 131 -8.38 1.07 -0.39
CA VAL A 131 -8.86 -0.23 0.12
C VAL A 131 -7.99 -0.75 1.26
N ILE A 132 -6.66 -0.65 1.12
CA ILE A 132 -5.72 -1.05 2.18
C ILE A 132 -5.90 -0.15 3.39
N ALA A 133 -5.93 1.16 3.19
CA ALA A 133 -6.06 2.16 4.26
C ALA A 133 -7.37 2.02 5.06
N GLU A 134 -8.48 1.67 4.40
CA GLU A 134 -9.77 1.38 5.06
C GLU A 134 -9.65 0.21 6.05
N ILE A 135 -9.00 -0.88 5.63
CA ILE A 135 -8.80 -2.04 6.49
C ILE A 135 -7.80 -1.73 7.62
N LEU A 136 -6.70 -1.04 7.32
CA LEU A 136 -5.75 -0.62 8.36
C LEU A 136 -6.39 0.34 9.37
N SER A 137 -7.29 1.23 8.93
CA SER A 137 -8.07 2.12 9.80
C SER A 137 -8.90 1.32 10.82
N ALA A 138 -9.59 0.28 10.36
CA ALA A 138 -10.39 -0.58 11.22
C ALA A 138 -9.53 -1.40 12.20
N GLU A 139 -8.42 -2.00 11.73
CA GLU A 139 -7.56 -2.85 12.56
C GLU A 139 -6.72 -2.06 13.59
N LEU A 140 -6.30 -0.83 13.24
CA LEU A 140 -5.53 0.05 14.13
C LEU A 140 -6.40 0.97 15.01
N GLY A 141 -7.71 1.06 14.72
CA GLY A 141 -8.62 1.99 15.42
C GLY A 141 -8.26 3.46 15.15
N LYS A 142 -7.73 3.79 13.96
CA LYS A 142 -7.29 5.14 13.60
C LYS A 142 -8.10 5.71 12.45
N PRO A 143 -8.41 7.03 12.45
CA PRO A 143 -9.22 7.65 11.41
C PRO A 143 -8.53 7.59 10.04
N LEU A 144 -9.31 7.26 9.01
CA LEU A 144 -8.93 7.36 7.61
C LEU A 144 -9.26 8.75 7.08
N VAL A 145 -8.29 9.44 6.48
CA VAL A 145 -8.47 10.75 5.85
C VAL A 145 -8.23 10.64 4.35
N GLU A 146 -9.29 10.32 3.60
CA GLU A 146 -9.25 10.33 2.15
C GLU A 146 -9.21 11.76 1.59
N GLY A 147 -8.52 11.94 0.47
CA GLY A 147 -8.43 13.25 -0.19
C GLY A 147 -7.54 14.27 0.48
N ALA A 148 -6.87 13.94 1.60
CA ALA A 148 -5.83 14.77 2.21
C ALA A 148 -4.70 15.04 1.21
N LEU A 149 -4.21 14.00 0.56
CA LEU A 149 -3.30 14.10 -0.57
C LEU A 149 -4.09 14.11 -1.88
N VAL A 150 -3.74 15.02 -2.77
CA VAL A 150 -4.26 15.06 -4.13
C VAL A 150 -3.12 14.97 -5.12
N ARG A 151 -3.36 14.25 -6.22
CA ARG A 151 -2.42 14.24 -7.33
C ARG A 151 -2.73 15.42 -8.23
N SER A 152 -1.82 16.41 -8.30
CA SER A 152 -1.97 17.55 -9.19
C SER A 152 -1.95 17.08 -10.64
N ARG A 153 -2.80 17.67 -11.51
CA ARG A 153 -2.89 17.33 -12.94
C ARG A 153 -1.66 17.75 -13.76
N TYR A 154 -0.71 18.45 -13.14
CA TYR A 154 0.48 18.95 -13.80
C TYR A 154 1.64 17.95 -13.69
N SER A 155 1.67 16.93 -14.54
CA SER A 155 2.90 16.57 -15.20
C SER A 155 2.84 17.24 -16.57
N SER A 156 3.59 18.31 -16.75
CA SER A 156 3.74 19.00 -18.02
C SER A 156 4.04 17.97 -19.11
N THR A 157 3.17 17.92 -20.10
CA THR A 157 3.51 17.47 -21.44
C THR A 157 4.63 18.37 -21.96
N GLN A 158 5.87 18.01 -21.66
CA GLN A 158 7.01 18.41 -22.47
C GLN A 158 7.66 17.16 -22.99
N THR A 159 7.34 16.94 -24.26
CA THR A 159 8.05 16.10 -25.22
C THR A 159 9.54 16.39 -25.16
N THR A 160 10.30 15.59 -24.43
CA THR A 160 11.69 15.26 -24.78
C THR A 160 12.09 14.00 -23.98
N LYS A 161 12.49 12.99 -24.74
CA LYS A 161 12.91 11.68 -24.26
C LYS A 161 14.24 11.81 -23.53
N ASP A 162 14.23 11.70 -22.18
CA ASP A 162 15.46 11.43 -21.46
C ASP A 162 15.17 10.55 -20.23
N LYS A 163 15.93 9.44 -20.08
CA LYS A 163 15.79 8.48 -18.96
C LYS A 163 15.98 9.12 -17.56
N ARG A 164 16.69 10.25 -17.50
CA ARG A 164 16.89 11.04 -16.27
C ARG A 164 15.66 11.86 -15.87
N SER A 165 14.71 12.10 -16.78
CA SER A 165 13.47 12.87 -16.49
C SER A 165 12.41 12.06 -15.76
N ARG A 166 12.46 10.72 -15.78
CA ARG A 166 11.52 9.86 -15.04
C ARG A 166 11.68 9.98 -13.53
N GLN A 167 12.87 10.27 -13.01
CA GLN A 167 13.10 10.54 -11.59
C GLN A 167 12.63 11.95 -11.18
N ARG A 168 12.62 12.92 -12.12
CA ARG A 168 12.09 14.28 -11.87
C ARG A 168 10.58 14.40 -12.03
N GLY A 169 9.93 13.44 -12.68
CA GLY A 169 8.50 13.49 -13.04
C GLY A 169 7.53 13.30 -11.87
N VAL A 170 8.03 13.09 -10.65
CA VAL A 170 7.17 12.89 -9.46
C VAL A 170 7.24 14.08 -8.51
N LYS A 171 8.28 14.94 -8.59
CA LYS A 171 8.36 16.17 -7.79
C LYS A 171 7.26 17.15 -8.23
N GLY A 172 6.40 17.57 -7.30
CA GLY A 172 5.26 18.47 -7.58
C GLY A 172 4.02 17.76 -8.15
N ALA A 173 4.03 16.41 -8.24
CA ALA A 173 2.86 15.67 -8.69
C ALA A 173 1.76 15.52 -7.62
N PHE A 174 2.07 15.81 -6.37
CA PHE A 174 1.16 15.70 -5.24
C PHE A 174 1.09 17.02 -4.48
N SER A 175 0.01 17.23 -3.76
CA SER A 175 -0.12 18.33 -2.80
C SER A 175 -0.96 17.88 -1.60
N LEU A 176 -0.58 18.34 -0.40
CA LEU A 176 -1.37 18.15 0.82
C LEU A 176 -2.40 19.27 0.92
N ARG A 177 -3.67 18.91 1.06
CA ARG A 177 -4.76 19.86 1.33
C ARG A 177 -4.74 20.24 2.80
N GLU A 178 -4.98 21.53 3.08
CA GLU A 178 -5.12 22.04 4.45
C GLU A 178 -3.99 21.58 5.40
N PRO A 179 -2.70 21.85 5.09
CA PRO A 179 -1.58 21.32 5.87
C PRO A 179 -1.66 21.64 7.37
N HIS A 180 -2.29 22.78 7.74
CA HIS A 180 -2.46 23.20 9.12
C HIS A 180 -3.24 22.20 9.99
N ARG A 181 -4.13 21.40 9.39
CA ARG A 181 -4.92 20.37 10.10
C ARG A 181 -4.08 19.17 10.54
N PHE A 182 -2.89 19.00 10.00
CA PHE A 182 -2.02 17.86 10.26
C PHE A 182 -0.86 18.20 11.20
N ARG A 183 -0.79 19.45 11.68
CA ARG A 183 0.29 19.92 12.56
C ARG A 183 0.48 19.01 13.75
N GLY A 184 1.73 18.57 14.00
CA GLY A 184 2.12 17.70 15.10
C GLY A 184 1.65 16.25 15.02
N MET A 185 0.89 15.87 14.00
CA MET A 185 0.32 14.52 13.87
C MET A 185 1.32 13.51 13.34
N HIS A 186 1.12 12.26 13.70
CA HIS A 186 1.83 11.12 13.15
C HIS A 186 0.96 10.45 12.08
N ILE A 187 1.32 10.59 10.83
CA ILE A 187 0.57 10.12 9.67
C ILE A 187 1.12 8.77 9.20
N LEU A 188 0.22 7.80 8.98
CA LEU A 188 0.51 6.57 8.28
C LEU A 188 0.13 6.73 6.81
N LEU A 189 1.13 6.84 5.93
CA LEU A 189 0.94 6.86 4.47
C LEU A 189 0.85 5.43 3.94
N VAL A 190 -0.20 5.14 3.17
CA VAL A 190 -0.49 3.78 2.68
C VAL A 190 -0.42 3.71 1.16
N ASP A 191 0.30 2.71 0.63
CA ASP A 191 0.35 2.39 -0.81
C ASP A 191 0.23 0.86 -1.02
N ASP A 192 0.08 0.42 -2.27
CA ASP A 192 -0.02 -1.02 -2.59
C ASP A 192 1.36 -1.71 -2.61
N VAL A 193 2.35 -1.11 -3.26
CA VAL A 193 3.68 -1.71 -3.47
C VAL A 193 4.78 -0.67 -3.33
N LEU A 194 5.75 -0.95 -2.47
CA LEU A 194 6.98 -0.19 -2.36
C LEU A 194 8.03 -0.78 -3.32
N THR A 195 8.43 0.01 -4.31
CA THR A 195 9.46 -0.35 -5.30
C THR A 195 10.71 0.49 -5.10
N THR A 196 10.84 1.58 -5.82
CA THR A 196 11.96 2.55 -5.70
C THR A 196 11.74 3.60 -4.62
N GLY A 197 10.60 3.64 -3.96
CA GLY A 197 10.25 4.68 -2.99
C GLY A 197 9.82 6.03 -3.58
N ALA A 198 9.91 6.23 -4.89
CA ALA A 198 9.68 7.55 -5.51
C ALA A 198 8.25 8.12 -5.28
N THR A 199 7.22 7.28 -5.24
CA THR A 199 5.85 7.72 -4.92
C THR A 199 5.74 8.13 -3.45
N ILE A 200 6.30 7.31 -2.56
CA ILE A 200 6.33 7.58 -1.12
C ILE A 200 7.13 8.85 -0.83
N GLU A 201 8.30 9.02 -1.46
CA GLU A 201 9.10 10.25 -1.38
C GLU A 201 8.28 11.48 -1.75
N ALA A 202 7.62 11.46 -2.91
CA ALA A 202 6.88 12.61 -3.40
C ALA A 202 5.65 12.96 -2.53
N CYS A 203 4.93 11.96 -2.02
CA CYS A 203 3.83 12.15 -1.09
C CYS A 203 4.34 12.59 0.29
N GLY A 204 5.41 11.95 0.78
CA GLY A 204 6.01 12.24 2.07
C GLY A 204 6.56 13.65 2.16
N LEU A 205 7.24 14.14 1.12
CA LEU A 205 7.72 15.52 1.06
C LEU A 205 6.59 16.55 1.17
N GLU A 206 5.40 16.26 0.62
CA GLU A 206 4.24 17.14 0.78
C GLU A 206 3.65 17.07 2.18
N ILE A 207 3.59 15.88 2.79
CA ILE A 207 3.10 15.70 4.16
C ILE A 207 4.02 16.41 5.16
N LEU A 208 5.34 16.25 5.02
CA LEU A 208 6.35 16.81 5.92
C LEU A 208 6.48 18.34 5.86
N LYS A 209 5.78 19.02 4.92
CA LYS A 209 5.64 20.47 4.94
C LYS A 209 4.77 20.98 6.10
N ALA A 210 3.89 20.14 6.64
CA ALA A 210 3.11 20.50 7.82
C ALA A 210 4.01 20.42 9.06
N GLU A 211 3.97 21.47 9.88
CA GLU A 211 4.84 21.64 11.03
C GLU A 211 4.71 20.51 12.07
N GLY A 212 5.84 19.90 12.45
CA GLY A 212 5.90 18.87 13.47
C GLY A 212 5.27 17.52 13.10
N VAL A 213 4.90 17.34 11.83
CA VAL A 213 4.36 16.05 11.35
C VAL A 213 5.43 14.96 11.40
N ARG A 214 5.01 13.79 11.82
CA ARG A 214 5.78 12.54 11.74
C ARG A 214 5.17 11.63 10.69
N LEU A 215 6.00 10.84 10.00
CA LEU A 215 5.55 9.97 8.91
C LEU A 215 5.93 8.52 9.17
N SER A 216 4.98 7.62 8.99
CA SER A 216 5.20 6.17 8.81
C SER A 216 4.57 5.71 7.51
N VAL A 217 5.01 4.54 7.02
CA VAL A 217 4.56 3.99 5.74
C VAL A 217 4.08 2.55 5.91
N ALA A 218 2.99 2.18 5.23
CA ALA A 218 2.53 0.79 5.13
C ALA A 218 2.23 0.41 3.67
N THR A 219 2.66 -0.79 3.26
CA THR A 219 2.36 -1.36 1.94
C THR A 219 2.07 -2.85 2.02
N LEU A 220 1.40 -3.42 1.02
CA LEU A 220 1.23 -4.88 0.95
C LEU A 220 2.48 -5.60 0.46
N ALA A 221 3.29 -4.95 -0.37
CA ALA A 221 4.47 -5.61 -0.93
C ALA A 221 5.68 -4.68 -0.99
N PHE A 222 6.84 -5.24 -0.73
CA PHE A 222 8.15 -4.65 -0.91
C PHE A 222 8.90 -5.38 -2.04
N VAL A 223 9.39 -4.66 -3.03
CA VAL A 223 10.16 -5.22 -4.15
C VAL A 223 11.62 -5.28 -3.76
N GLU A 224 12.17 -6.50 -3.77
CA GLU A 224 13.61 -6.75 -3.67
C GLU A 224 14.32 -6.52 -5.00
#